data_7156d9eeeed5b0e5a55644b589ffca48
#
_entry.id   7156d9eeeed5b0e5a55644b589ffca48
#
_cell.length_a   1.000
_cell.length_b   1.000
_cell.length_c   1.000
_cell.angle_alpha   90.00
_cell.angle_beta   90.00
_cell.angle_gamma   90.00
#
_symmetry.space_group_name_H-M   'P 1'
#
loop_
_entity.id
_entity.type
_entity.pdbx_description
1 polymer ?
#
loop_
_entity_poly.entity_id
_entity_poly.type
_entity_poly.pdbx_seq_one_letter_code
_entity_poly.pdbx_strand_id
1 'polypeptide(L)'
;MDQHLCLFVCGDVMLGRGIDQILAHPGDPCLYEPYVHDARDYLRLAQAAHGPIPGPAAQDYIWGEALKELGTADVRIINLETSITTSGGCWPGKEVHYRMNPQNIGCLAAAGIDCCALANNHVLDWGYDGLAETLATLDQAGVRHAGAGMNAEEAESPAVLDVAGKGRVLVFSLGSVTSGIPPQWAAGRDRPGVNLLEDLSDQTSHRIAAKMREAKGPGDVIVVSIHWGGNWGYEIPDAQIHFAHRLIEEGADLVHGHSSHHVKALEVYRGRPILYGCGDLLTDYEGIRGHEAFRGDLAIMYFIRLDPSRGGLAELCLVPMQVRRFRLRRASPTDVHWVQCTLNREGTRFGTEASLDPDNSLSVRPPRSQ
;
A
#
# COMPACT_ATOMS: atom_id res chain seq x y z
N MET A 1 -27.17 7.69 11.52
CA MET A 1 -26.16 7.24 10.52
C MET A 1 -24.79 7.54 11.09
N ASP A 2 -23.87 6.62 10.99
CA ASP A 2 -22.49 6.83 11.43
C ASP A 2 -21.87 7.96 10.59
N GLN A 3 -21.47 9.06 11.24
CA GLN A 3 -20.90 10.23 10.58
C GLN A 3 -19.39 10.06 10.34
N HIS A 4 -18.78 9.01 10.91
CA HIS A 4 -17.36 8.76 10.71
C HIS A 4 -17.08 8.22 9.32
N LEU A 5 -15.99 8.70 8.72
CA LEU A 5 -15.44 8.17 7.49
C LEU A 5 -14.54 6.97 7.81
N CYS A 6 -14.84 5.83 7.24
CA CYS A 6 -14.03 4.61 7.40
C CYS A 6 -13.12 4.41 6.19
N LEU A 7 -11.81 4.59 6.38
CA LEU A 7 -10.80 4.30 5.37
C LEU A 7 -10.22 2.90 5.61
N PHE A 8 -10.11 2.13 4.55
CA PHE A 8 -9.20 0.97 4.51
C PHE A 8 -7.92 1.40 3.84
N VAL A 9 -6.78 1.11 4.49
CA VAL A 9 -5.45 1.20 3.87
C VAL A 9 -4.67 -0.07 4.17
N CYS A 10 -3.68 -0.37 3.33
CA CYS A 10 -2.79 -1.51 3.53
C CYS A 10 -1.41 -1.21 2.91
N GLY A 11 -0.47 -2.10 3.16
CA GLY A 11 0.83 -2.05 2.48
C GLY A 11 0.79 -2.55 1.04
N ASP A 12 1.84 -3.23 0.65
CA ASP A 12 2.12 -3.51 -0.74
C ASP A 12 1.19 -4.61 -1.30
N VAL A 13 0.59 -4.32 -2.44
CA VAL A 13 -0.26 -5.25 -3.20
C VAL A 13 0.44 -5.51 -4.53
N MET A 14 1.14 -6.62 -4.61
CA MET A 14 1.86 -7.10 -5.78
C MET A 14 1.03 -8.19 -6.47
N LEU A 15 0.46 -7.88 -7.62
CA LEU A 15 -0.42 -8.77 -8.39
C LEU A 15 0.27 -9.38 -9.61
N GLY A 16 1.57 -9.15 -9.75
CA GLY A 16 2.40 -9.68 -10.83
C GLY A 16 2.89 -11.11 -10.60
N ARG A 17 3.82 -11.54 -11.42
CA ARG A 17 4.54 -12.82 -11.34
C ARG A 17 3.63 -14.03 -11.05
N GLY A 18 3.88 -14.78 -9.97
CA GLY A 18 3.13 -15.99 -9.62
C GLY A 18 1.62 -15.77 -9.45
N ILE A 19 1.21 -14.61 -8.92
CA ILE A 19 -0.23 -14.28 -8.77
C ILE A 19 -0.88 -14.10 -10.15
N ASP A 20 -0.26 -13.33 -11.05
CA ASP A 20 -0.79 -13.16 -12.40
C ASP A 20 -0.93 -14.51 -13.14
N GLN A 21 -0.01 -15.44 -12.88
CA GLN A 21 -0.01 -16.77 -13.53
C GLN A 21 -1.18 -17.68 -13.10
N ILE A 22 -1.84 -17.40 -12.01
CA ILE A 22 -3.04 -18.17 -11.60
C ILE A 22 -4.35 -17.49 -12.01
N LEU A 23 -4.32 -16.23 -12.45
CA LEU A 23 -5.51 -15.49 -12.86
C LEU A 23 -5.99 -15.94 -14.26
N ALA A 24 -7.16 -15.44 -14.69
CA ALA A 24 -7.82 -15.90 -15.91
C ALA A 24 -7.03 -15.59 -17.19
N HIS A 25 -6.21 -14.55 -17.19
CA HIS A 25 -5.46 -14.07 -18.35
C HIS A 25 -3.98 -13.87 -17.98
N PRO A 26 -3.21 -14.96 -17.77
CA PRO A 26 -1.81 -14.83 -17.38
C PRO A 26 -1.00 -14.11 -18.46
N GLY A 27 -0.13 -13.20 -18.03
CA GLY A 27 0.84 -12.53 -18.89
C GLY A 27 2.01 -13.44 -19.27
N ASP A 28 2.95 -12.89 -20.04
CA ASP A 28 4.20 -13.57 -20.35
C ASP A 28 4.96 -13.89 -19.05
N PRO A 29 5.26 -15.17 -18.76
CA PRO A 29 5.93 -15.56 -17.52
C PRO A 29 7.43 -15.24 -17.50
N CYS A 30 8.03 -14.72 -18.56
CA CYS A 30 9.45 -14.41 -18.63
C CYS A 30 9.85 -13.36 -17.58
N LEU A 31 10.85 -13.69 -16.77
CA LEU A 31 11.45 -12.84 -15.75
C LEU A 31 12.94 -12.61 -16.03
N TYR A 32 13.45 -11.46 -15.58
CA TYR A 32 14.86 -11.05 -15.73
C TYR A 32 15.61 -11.07 -14.40
N GLU A 33 15.06 -11.76 -13.39
CA GLU A 33 15.65 -11.89 -12.06
C GLU A 33 16.90 -12.80 -12.10
N PRO A 34 17.89 -12.58 -11.22
CA PRO A 34 19.14 -13.38 -11.23
C PRO A 34 18.94 -14.87 -10.99
N TYR A 35 17.88 -15.26 -10.26
CA TYR A 35 17.67 -16.63 -9.78
C TYR A 35 16.41 -17.30 -10.35
N VAL A 36 15.45 -16.53 -10.84
CA VAL A 36 14.17 -17.01 -11.34
C VAL A 36 13.89 -16.36 -12.69
N HIS A 37 13.71 -17.18 -13.72
CA HIS A 37 13.47 -16.71 -15.10
C HIS A 37 12.06 -16.97 -15.59
N ASP A 38 11.23 -17.61 -14.78
CA ASP A 38 9.85 -17.97 -15.10
C ASP A 38 8.95 -17.71 -13.89
N ALA A 39 7.96 -16.82 -14.02
CA ALA A 39 7.03 -16.47 -12.97
C ALA A 39 6.26 -17.69 -12.38
N ARG A 40 6.12 -18.76 -13.16
CA ARG A 40 5.50 -20.01 -12.70
C ARG A 40 6.34 -20.75 -11.65
N ASP A 41 7.62 -20.41 -11.50
CA ASP A 41 8.44 -20.99 -10.44
C ASP A 41 7.99 -20.47 -9.06
N TYR A 42 7.51 -19.23 -8.94
CA TYR A 42 6.89 -18.73 -7.71
C TYR A 42 5.62 -19.48 -7.37
N LEU A 43 4.79 -19.81 -8.38
CA LEU A 43 3.63 -20.69 -8.19
C LEU A 43 4.03 -22.08 -7.70
N ARG A 44 5.10 -22.67 -8.27
CA ARG A 44 5.63 -23.99 -7.84
C ARG A 44 6.15 -23.94 -6.40
N LEU A 45 6.84 -22.87 -5.99
CA LEU A 45 7.30 -22.67 -4.61
C LEU A 45 6.13 -22.60 -3.64
N ALA A 46 5.11 -21.80 -3.94
CA ALA A 46 3.92 -21.67 -3.12
C ALA A 46 3.15 -23.02 -3.01
N GLN A 47 3.02 -23.76 -4.12
CA GLN A 47 2.40 -25.08 -4.13
C GLN A 47 3.20 -26.11 -3.34
N ALA A 48 4.51 -26.06 -3.39
CA ALA A 48 5.37 -26.93 -2.60
C ALA A 48 5.26 -26.65 -1.10
N ALA A 49 5.09 -25.39 -0.72
CA ALA A 49 4.94 -24.97 0.67
C ALA A 49 3.55 -25.27 1.26
N HIS A 50 2.47 -25.08 0.47
CA HIS A 50 1.11 -25.06 1.01
C HIS A 50 0.09 -25.89 0.23
N GLY A 51 0.54 -26.70 -0.72
CA GLY A 51 -0.31 -27.55 -1.55
C GLY A 51 -0.92 -26.83 -2.75
N PRO A 52 -1.78 -27.51 -3.53
CA PRO A 52 -2.23 -27.04 -4.84
C PRO A 52 -2.96 -25.69 -4.77
N ILE A 53 -2.67 -24.85 -5.76
CA ILE A 53 -3.34 -23.55 -5.99
C ILE A 53 -4.19 -23.71 -7.26
N PRO A 54 -5.47 -23.29 -7.27
CA PRO A 54 -6.33 -23.38 -8.44
C PRO A 54 -5.83 -22.42 -9.55
N GLY A 55 -6.02 -22.82 -10.81
CA GLY A 55 -5.79 -22.00 -11.99
C GLY A 55 -6.62 -22.53 -13.17
N PRO A 56 -7.30 -21.66 -13.93
CA PRO A 56 -7.48 -20.22 -13.69
C PRO A 56 -8.35 -19.94 -12.46
N ALA A 57 -7.88 -19.02 -11.62
CA ALA A 57 -8.60 -18.60 -10.42
C ALA A 57 -9.64 -17.52 -10.76
N ALA A 58 -10.73 -17.49 -9.99
CA ALA A 58 -11.69 -16.39 -10.06
C ALA A 58 -11.04 -15.07 -9.60
N GLN A 59 -11.57 -13.93 -10.06
CA GLN A 59 -11.01 -12.61 -9.79
C GLN A 59 -10.96 -12.23 -8.29
N ASP A 60 -11.88 -12.80 -7.50
CA ASP A 60 -11.98 -12.61 -6.05
C ASP A 60 -11.10 -13.57 -5.24
N TYR A 61 -10.52 -14.60 -5.88
CA TYR A 61 -9.78 -15.66 -5.19
C TYR A 61 -8.67 -15.14 -4.28
N ILE A 62 -7.84 -14.23 -4.80
CA ILE A 62 -6.67 -13.71 -4.09
C ILE A 62 -7.04 -12.94 -2.82
N TRP A 63 -8.18 -12.29 -2.81
CA TRP A 63 -8.69 -11.53 -1.66
C TRP A 63 -9.30 -12.41 -0.56
N GLY A 64 -9.87 -13.56 -0.91
CA GLY A 64 -10.36 -14.55 0.03
C GLY A 64 -11.24 -13.99 1.14
N GLU A 65 -10.82 -14.18 2.38
CA GLU A 65 -11.57 -13.72 3.56
C GLU A 65 -11.50 -12.20 3.78
N ALA A 66 -10.56 -11.52 3.14
CA ALA A 66 -10.46 -10.05 3.20
C ALA A 66 -11.67 -9.34 2.58
N LEU A 67 -12.38 -9.96 1.63
CA LEU A 67 -13.54 -9.35 0.96
C LEU A 67 -14.62 -8.90 1.94
N LYS A 68 -14.89 -9.70 2.98
CA LYS A 68 -15.88 -9.36 3.99
C LYS A 68 -15.48 -8.07 4.73
N GLU A 69 -14.21 -7.96 5.09
CA GLU A 69 -13.68 -6.81 5.82
C GLU A 69 -13.65 -5.56 4.91
N LEU A 70 -13.20 -5.71 3.66
CA LEU A 70 -13.18 -4.63 2.67
C LEU A 70 -14.57 -4.01 2.46
N GLY A 71 -15.63 -4.82 2.54
CA GLY A 71 -17.01 -4.37 2.43
C GLY A 71 -17.46 -3.39 3.54
N THR A 72 -16.70 -3.23 4.62
CA THR A 72 -17.02 -2.33 5.74
C THR A 72 -16.45 -0.92 5.58
N ALA A 73 -15.52 -0.72 4.66
CA ALA A 73 -14.90 0.58 4.41
C ALA A 73 -15.71 1.45 3.46
N ASP A 74 -15.69 2.76 3.68
CA ASP A 74 -16.22 3.74 2.73
C ASP A 74 -15.27 3.96 1.55
N VAL A 75 -13.96 3.95 1.81
CA VAL A 75 -12.89 4.12 0.81
C VAL A 75 -11.78 3.10 1.04
N ARG A 76 -11.30 2.47 -0.06
CA ARG A 76 -10.24 1.45 -0.07
C ARG A 76 -9.06 1.93 -0.87
N ILE A 77 -7.94 2.16 -0.18
CA ILE A 77 -6.70 2.67 -0.75
C ILE A 77 -5.62 1.58 -0.59
N ILE A 78 -4.96 1.22 -1.67
CA ILE A 78 -3.84 0.28 -1.67
C ILE A 78 -2.58 0.93 -2.24
N ASN A 79 -1.39 0.45 -1.86
CA ASN A 79 -0.20 0.64 -2.68
C ASN A 79 -0.14 -0.47 -3.73
N LEU A 80 -0.39 -0.13 -5.00
CA LEU A 80 -0.30 -1.08 -6.10
C LEU A 80 1.15 -1.20 -6.55
N GLU A 81 1.86 -2.18 -6.02
CA GLU A 81 3.29 -2.38 -6.26
C GLU A 81 3.53 -3.30 -7.46
N THR A 82 2.97 -2.94 -8.58
CA THR A 82 3.16 -3.64 -9.87
C THR A 82 2.77 -2.73 -11.03
N SER A 83 3.40 -2.93 -12.19
CA SER A 83 2.88 -2.40 -13.46
C SER A 83 1.70 -3.26 -13.93
N ILE A 84 0.72 -2.65 -14.59
CA ILE A 84 -0.38 -3.33 -15.28
C ILE A 84 -0.17 -3.14 -16.77
N THR A 85 0.48 -4.11 -17.43
CA THR A 85 0.93 -3.91 -18.81
C THR A 85 1.22 -5.21 -19.53
N THR A 86 1.12 -5.16 -20.86
CA THR A 86 1.63 -6.17 -21.79
C THR A 86 2.97 -5.78 -22.41
N SER A 87 3.51 -4.60 -22.07
CA SER A 87 4.80 -4.13 -22.58
C SER A 87 5.93 -5.13 -22.29
N GLY A 88 6.82 -5.34 -23.27
CA GLY A 88 7.99 -6.21 -23.16
C GLY A 88 9.28 -5.46 -22.81
N GLY A 89 9.25 -4.13 -22.75
CA GLY A 89 10.42 -3.28 -22.49
C GLY A 89 10.67 -3.09 -21.00
N CYS A 90 11.45 -3.99 -20.37
CA CYS A 90 11.78 -3.84 -18.95
C CYS A 90 12.74 -2.67 -18.71
N TRP A 91 12.68 -2.05 -17.52
CA TRP A 91 13.58 -0.97 -17.14
C TRP A 91 15.02 -1.49 -16.98
N PRO A 92 16.01 -0.88 -17.68
CA PRO A 92 17.39 -1.37 -17.67
C PRO A 92 18.03 -1.28 -16.28
N GLY A 93 18.81 -2.30 -15.91
CA GLY A 93 19.61 -2.31 -14.68
C GLY A 93 18.82 -2.56 -13.39
N LYS A 94 17.53 -2.85 -13.48
CA LYS A 94 16.72 -3.32 -12.36
C LYS A 94 16.67 -4.84 -12.36
N GLU A 95 16.78 -5.47 -11.17
CA GLU A 95 16.86 -6.92 -11.05
C GLU A 95 15.48 -7.59 -10.98
N VAL A 96 14.50 -6.95 -10.36
CA VAL A 96 13.15 -7.50 -10.13
C VAL A 96 12.13 -6.64 -10.85
N HIS A 97 11.24 -7.29 -11.62
CA HIS A 97 10.20 -6.62 -12.40
C HIS A 97 8.86 -7.27 -12.15
N TYR A 98 7.86 -6.47 -11.75
CA TYR A 98 6.50 -6.93 -11.54
C TYR A 98 5.59 -6.50 -12.68
N ARG A 99 4.77 -7.45 -13.15
CA ARG A 99 3.82 -7.22 -14.22
C ARG A 99 2.56 -8.05 -14.00
N MET A 100 1.40 -7.41 -14.05
CA MET A 100 0.09 -8.03 -14.16
C MET A 100 -0.47 -7.76 -15.56
N ASN A 101 -1.13 -8.76 -16.16
CA ASN A 101 -1.83 -8.56 -17.43
C ASN A 101 -3.05 -7.62 -17.24
N PRO A 102 -3.23 -6.57 -18.08
CA PRO A 102 -4.36 -5.65 -18.00
C PRO A 102 -5.74 -6.32 -18.00
N GLN A 103 -5.89 -7.47 -18.66
CA GLN A 103 -7.15 -8.23 -18.67
C GLN A 103 -7.53 -8.80 -17.29
N ASN A 104 -6.59 -8.82 -16.34
CA ASN A 104 -6.83 -9.24 -14.96
C ASN A 104 -7.27 -8.08 -14.03
N ILE A 105 -7.44 -6.85 -14.56
CA ILE A 105 -7.83 -5.66 -13.77
C ILE A 105 -9.11 -5.88 -12.94
N GLY A 106 -9.98 -6.77 -13.38
CA GLY A 106 -11.20 -7.13 -12.66
C GLY A 106 -10.96 -7.64 -11.23
N CYS A 107 -9.73 -8.09 -10.89
CA CYS A 107 -9.41 -8.48 -9.50
C CYS A 107 -9.45 -7.28 -8.54
N LEU A 108 -9.10 -6.07 -8.97
CA LEU A 108 -9.25 -4.86 -8.16
C LEU A 108 -10.72 -4.49 -7.96
N ALA A 109 -11.52 -4.59 -9.02
CA ALA A 109 -12.96 -4.35 -8.94
C ALA A 109 -13.67 -5.37 -8.02
N ALA A 110 -13.23 -6.65 -8.02
CA ALA A 110 -13.77 -7.68 -7.14
C ALA A 110 -13.57 -7.36 -5.64
N ALA A 111 -12.53 -6.62 -5.30
CA ALA A 111 -12.26 -6.14 -3.95
C ALA A 111 -12.85 -4.74 -3.68
N GLY A 112 -13.43 -4.10 -4.69
CA GLY A 112 -13.97 -2.75 -4.60
C GLY A 112 -12.88 -1.71 -4.32
N ILE A 113 -11.66 -1.89 -4.84
CA ILE A 113 -10.56 -0.93 -4.65
C ILE A 113 -10.93 0.40 -5.31
N ASP A 114 -10.89 1.48 -4.53
CA ASP A 114 -11.26 2.81 -4.96
C ASP A 114 -10.06 3.62 -5.46
N CYS A 115 -8.86 3.40 -4.86
CA CYS A 115 -7.65 4.16 -5.18
C CYS A 115 -6.37 3.33 -5.07
N CYS A 116 -5.47 3.52 -6.03
CA CYS A 116 -4.12 2.97 -6.05
C CYS A 116 -3.06 4.07 -5.84
N ALA A 117 -2.24 3.97 -4.79
CA ALA A 117 -0.98 4.69 -4.70
C ALA A 117 0.04 4.04 -5.64
N LEU A 118 0.71 4.84 -6.47
CA LEU A 118 1.59 4.36 -7.54
C LEU A 118 3.02 4.87 -7.42
N ALA A 119 3.33 5.79 -6.50
CA ALA A 119 4.68 6.30 -6.33
C ALA A 119 5.58 5.26 -5.63
N ASN A 120 5.83 4.13 -6.28
CA ASN A 120 6.63 3.02 -5.76
C ASN A 120 7.71 2.58 -6.75
N ASN A 121 8.55 1.64 -6.34
CA ASN A 121 9.69 1.15 -7.10
C ASN A 121 9.35 0.09 -8.17
N HIS A 122 8.05 -0.18 -8.44
CA HIS A 122 7.61 -1.18 -9.42
C HIS A 122 6.67 -0.67 -10.50
N VAL A 123 6.17 0.57 -10.40
CA VAL A 123 5.22 1.11 -11.38
C VAL A 123 5.84 1.35 -12.76
N LEU A 124 7.15 1.59 -12.83
CA LEU A 124 7.92 1.82 -14.07
C LEU A 124 8.82 0.64 -14.45
N ASP A 125 8.59 -0.54 -13.90
CA ASP A 125 9.36 -1.75 -14.23
C ASP A 125 9.40 -2.05 -15.73
N TRP A 126 8.37 -1.67 -16.46
CA TRP A 126 8.20 -1.89 -17.90
C TRP A 126 8.27 -0.58 -18.69
N GLY A 127 9.07 0.35 -18.20
CA GLY A 127 9.32 1.62 -18.88
C GLY A 127 8.10 2.55 -18.93
N TYR A 128 8.24 3.58 -19.75
CA TYR A 128 7.19 4.59 -19.89
C TYR A 128 5.93 4.06 -20.60
N ASP A 129 6.09 3.13 -21.53
CA ASP A 129 4.95 2.48 -22.21
C ASP A 129 4.16 1.64 -21.20
N GLY A 130 4.85 0.91 -20.31
CA GLY A 130 4.24 0.15 -19.23
C GLY A 130 3.51 1.05 -18.22
N LEU A 131 4.07 2.20 -17.88
CA LEU A 131 3.39 3.18 -17.04
C LEU A 131 2.12 3.72 -17.72
N ALA A 132 2.22 4.12 -18.99
CA ALA A 132 1.09 4.66 -19.74
C ALA A 132 -0.08 3.64 -19.83
N GLU A 133 0.23 2.36 -20.08
CA GLU A 133 -0.78 1.29 -20.10
C GLU A 133 -1.36 1.04 -18.70
N THR A 134 -0.54 1.11 -17.64
CA THR A 134 -1.00 0.99 -16.25
C THR A 134 -2.02 2.08 -15.90
N LEU A 135 -1.70 3.35 -16.17
CA LEU A 135 -2.58 4.49 -15.93
C LEU A 135 -3.89 4.36 -16.71
N ALA A 136 -3.80 4.09 -18.02
CA ALA A 136 -4.96 3.90 -18.88
C ALA A 136 -5.85 2.73 -18.43
N THR A 137 -5.27 1.63 -17.95
CA THR A 137 -6.01 0.46 -17.46
C THR A 137 -6.78 0.79 -16.18
N LEU A 138 -6.16 1.51 -15.23
CA LEU A 138 -6.82 1.96 -14.00
C LEU A 138 -7.95 2.93 -14.31
N ASP A 139 -7.74 3.90 -15.20
CA ASP A 139 -8.76 4.86 -15.63
C ASP A 139 -9.96 4.17 -16.27
N GLN A 140 -9.73 3.22 -17.17
CA GLN A 140 -10.79 2.45 -17.83
C GLN A 140 -11.59 1.59 -16.84
N ALA A 141 -10.93 1.11 -15.78
CA ALA A 141 -11.58 0.36 -14.70
C ALA A 141 -12.31 1.28 -13.69
N GLY A 142 -12.16 2.60 -13.80
CA GLY A 142 -12.72 3.56 -12.85
C GLY A 142 -12.01 3.59 -11.49
N VAL A 143 -10.81 3.02 -11.40
CA VAL A 143 -9.99 3.04 -10.18
C VAL A 143 -9.14 4.31 -10.18
N ARG A 144 -9.30 5.15 -9.16
CA ARG A 144 -8.48 6.36 -9.00
C ARG A 144 -7.04 5.99 -8.69
N HIS A 145 -6.10 6.85 -9.07
CA HIS A 145 -4.69 6.65 -8.76
C HIS A 145 -3.98 7.99 -8.48
N ALA A 146 -2.88 7.93 -7.76
CA ALA A 146 -2.04 9.08 -7.45
C ALA A 146 -0.57 8.68 -7.39
N GLY A 147 0.34 9.63 -7.61
CA GLY A 147 1.77 9.44 -7.39
C GLY A 147 2.56 9.03 -8.63
N ALA A 148 1.89 8.81 -9.77
CA ALA A 148 2.54 8.62 -11.07
C ALA A 148 1.70 9.29 -12.15
N GLY A 149 2.32 9.72 -13.23
CA GLY A 149 1.65 10.42 -14.31
C GLY A 149 2.54 10.54 -15.56
N MET A 150 1.94 11.08 -16.63
CA MET A 150 2.64 11.32 -17.90
C MET A 150 3.54 12.58 -17.83
N ASN A 151 3.42 13.35 -16.74
CA ASN A 151 4.24 14.53 -16.44
C ASN A 151 4.21 14.79 -14.91
N ALA A 152 4.99 15.78 -14.45
CA ALA A 152 5.07 16.13 -13.03
C ALA A 152 3.74 16.64 -12.46
N GLU A 153 2.95 17.38 -13.22
CA GLU A 153 1.66 17.91 -12.76
C GLU A 153 0.69 16.77 -12.44
N GLU A 154 0.59 15.79 -13.33
CA GLU A 154 -0.24 14.59 -13.11
C GLU A 154 0.28 13.73 -11.94
N ALA A 155 1.60 13.48 -11.88
CA ALA A 155 2.20 12.66 -10.82
C ALA A 155 2.04 13.28 -9.42
N GLU A 156 2.04 14.61 -9.32
CA GLU A 156 1.91 15.36 -8.06
C GLU A 156 0.45 15.63 -7.66
N SER A 157 -0.50 15.45 -8.58
CA SER A 157 -1.92 15.66 -8.33
C SER A 157 -2.50 14.59 -7.40
N PRO A 158 -3.39 14.96 -6.45
CA PRO A 158 -4.05 13.97 -5.62
C PRO A 158 -5.16 13.23 -6.38
N ALA A 159 -5.37 11.98 -6.04
CA ALA A 159 -6.63 11.33 -6.36
C ALA A 159 -7.74 11.87 -5.46
N VAL A 160 -8.88 12.20 -6.04
CA VAL A 160 -10.04 12.75 -5.32
C VAL A 160 -11.18 11.73 -5.35
N LEU A 161 -11.66 11.34 -4.17
CA LEU A 161 -12.72 10.37 -3.96
C LEU A 161 -13.88 11.03 -3.22
N ASP A 162 -15.03 11.13 -3.87
CA ASP A 162 -16.26 11.67 -3.26
C ASP A 162 -16.94 10.58 -2.43
N VAL A 163 -17.21 10.87 -1.15
CA VAL A 163 -17.91 9.95 -0.24
C VAL A 163 -19.25 10.57 0.15
N ALA A 164 -20.32 9.98 -0.35
CA ALA A 164 -21.66 10.52 -0.19
C ALA A 164 -22.01 10.78 1.29
N GLY A 165 -22.28 12.04 1.62
CA GLY A 165 -22.64 12.49 2.98
C GLY A 165 -21.47 12.57 3.97
N LYS A 166 -20.22 12.32 3.54
CA LYS A 166 -19.04 12.32 4.41
C LYS A 166 -17.88 13.20 3.91
N GLY A 167 -18.05 13.91 2.79
CA GLY A 167 -17.03 14.77 2.19
C GLY A 167 -16.17 14.06 1.15
N ARG A 168 -14.93 14.51 0.96
CA ARG A 168 -13.98 13.95 0.00
C ARG A 168 -12.74 13.41 0.70
N VAL A 169 -12.14 12.39 0.09
CA VAL A 169 -10.81 11.91 0.46
C VAL A 169 -9.82 12.28 -0.65
N LEU A 170 -8.77 13.00 -0.30
CA LEU A 170 -7.69 13.39 -1.19
C LEU A 170 -6.46 12.53 -0.87
N VAL A 171 -6.05 11.73 -1.84
CA VAL A 171 -4.89 10.83 -1.67
C VAL A 171 -3.71 11.39 -2.45
N PHE A 172 -2.68 11.85 -1.75
CA PHE A 172 -1.37 12.17 -2.30
C PHE A 172 -0.49 10.94 -2.19
N SER A 173 0.20 10.56 -3.26
CA SER A 173 1.16 9.46 -3.21
C SER A 173 2.56 9.95 -3.56
N LEU A 174 3.53 9.58 -2.75
CA LEU A 174 4.92 10.03 -2.78
C LEU A 174 5.85 8.82 -2.72
N GLY A 175 6.98 8.90 -3.41
CA GLY A 175 8.02 7.88 -3.33
C GLY A 175 9.35 8.46 -2.85
N SER A 176 10.19 7.64 -2.28
CA SER A 176 11.53 8.01 -1.82
C SER A 176 12.59 7.10 -2.45
N VAL A 177 13.75 7.64 -2.75
CA VAL A 177 14.91 6.83 -3.21
C VAL A 177 15.33 5.78 -2.20
N THR A 178 15.00 5.95 -0.93
CA THR A 178 15.30 4.98 0.14
C THR A 178 14.53 3.66 0.01
N SER A 179 13.48 3.63 -0.81
CA SER A 179 12.68 2.43 -1.12
C SER A 179 13.07 1.78 -2.46
N GLY A 180 14.25 2.11 -3.00
CA GLY A 180 14.73 1.54 -4.25
C GLY A 180 14.17 2.17 -5.53
N ILE A 181 13.45 3.30 -5.43
CA ILE A 181 13.00 4.05 -6.60
C ILE A 181 14.20 4.71 -7.25
N PRO A 182 14.51 4.44 -8.53
CA PRO A 182 15.59 5.11 -9.24
C PRO A 182 15.32 6.62 -9.35
N PRO A 183 16.31 7.50 -9.11
CA PRO A 183 16.11 8.95 -9.26
C PRO A 183 15.62 9.37 -10.65
N GLN A 184 15.96 8.59 -11.70
CA GLN A 184 15.55 8.83 -13.07
C GLN A 184 14.03 8.66 -13.28
N TRP A 185 13.33 7.99 -12.34
CA TRP A 185 11.89 7.78 -12.40
C TRP A 185 11.08 9.01 -11.95
N ALA A 186 11.74 10.04 -11.40
CA ALA A 186 11.06 11.29 -11.08
C ALA A 186 10.36 11.86 -12.32
N ALA A 187 9.08 12.15 -12.22
CA ALA A 187 8.33 12.82 -13.26
C ALA A 187 8.93 14.20 -13.56
N GLY A 188 8.94 14.59 -14.82
CA GLY A 188 9.38 15.91 -15.27
C GLY A 188 8.26 16.65 -15.95
N ARG A 189 8.51 17.92 -16.34
CA ARG A 189 7.50 18.75 -17.02
C ARG A 189 6.85 18.04 -18.21
N ASP A 190 7.68 17.38 -19.03
CA ASP A 190 7.28 16.70 -20.27
C ASP A 190 7.79 15.24 -20.27
N ARG A 191 7.92 14.63 -19.09
CA ARG A 191 8.44 13.28 -18.92
C ARG A 191 7.60 12.51 -17.92
N PRO A 192 7.09 11.31 -18.31
CA PRO A 192 6.39 10.42 -17.40
C PRO A 192 7.24 10.00 -16.20
N GLY A 193 6.61 9.70 -15.10
CA GLY A 193 7.31 9.24 -13.93
C GLY A 193 6.47 9.23 -12.66
N VAL A 194 7.18 9.12 -11.53
CA VAL A 194 6.58 9.13 -10.19
C VAL A 194 6.79 10.47 -9.49
N ASN A 195 5.92 10.76 -8.54
CA ASN A 195 6.08 11.87 -7.60
C ASN A 195 7.15 11.51 -6.57
N LEU A 196 8.41 11.73 -6.96
CA LEU A 196 9.57 11.36 -6.17
C LEU A 196 9.97 12.50 -5.23
N LEU A 197 10.10 12.18 -3.93
CA LEU A 197 10.64 13.09 -2.91
C LEU A 197 12.11 13.37 -3.20
N GLU A 198 12.48 14.64 -3.18
CA GLU A 198 13.89 15.07 -3.27
C GLU A 198 14.65 14.66 -2.01
N ASP A 199 14.03 14.92 -0.85
CA ASP A 199 14.52 14.59 0.47
C ASP A 199 13.35 14.58 1.50
N LEU A 200 13.68 14.43 2.79
CA LEU A 200 12.73 14.51 3.91
C LEU A 200 12.91 15.81 4.72
N SER A 201 13.27 16.92 4.07
CA SER A 201 13.46 18.22 4.70
C SER A 201 12.16 18.95 4.97
N ASP A 202 12.24 19.97 5.84
CA ASP A 202 11.13 20.90 6.07
C ASP A 202 10.72 21.65 4.78
N GLN A 203 11.67 21.95 3.90
CA GLN A 203 11.37 22.60 2.62
C GLN A 203 10.51 21.71 1.74
N THR A 204 10.83 20.43 1.65
CA THR A 204 10.04 19.45 0.90
C THR A 204 8.66 19.28 1.53
N SER A 205 8.54 19.17 2.86
CA SER A 205 7.26 19.09 3.55
C SER A 205 6.38 20.32 3.31
N HIS A 206 6.95 21.53 3.35
CA HIS A 206 6.21 22.77 3.06
C HIS A 206 5.69 22.84 1.62
N ARG A 207 6.47 22.32 0.62
CA ARG A 207 6.04 22.25 -0.77
C ARG A 207 4.82 21.32 -0.94
N ILE A 208 4.85 20.15 -0.30
CA ILE A 208 3.73 19.21 -0.28
C ILE A 208 2.52 19.85 0.41
N ALA A 209 2.73 20.48 1.57
CA ALA A 209 1.69 21.18 2.32
C ALA A 209 1.01 22.28 1.52
N ALA A 210 1.76 23.00 0.68
CA ALA A 210 1.17 24.01 -0.21
C ALA A 210 0.16 23.37 -1.19
N LYS A 211 0.50 22.22 -1.79
CA LYS A 211 -0.41 21.48 -2.67
C LYS A 211 -1.60 20.90 -1.91
N MET A 212 -1.38 20.39 -0.69
CA MET A 212 -2.48 19.94 0.16
C MET A 212 -3.49 21.07 0.44
N ARG A 213 -2.99 22.26 0.82
CA ARG A 213 -3.84 23.43 1.08
C ARG A 213 -4.57 23.93 -0.15
N GLU A 214 -3.95 23.88 -1.33
CA GLU A 214 -4.57 24.24 -2.60
C GLU A 214 -5.74 23.31 -2.96
N ALA A 215 -5.59 22.00 -2.71
CA ALA A 215 -6.59 21.00 -3.05
C ALA A 215 -7.72 20.86 -2.01
N LYS A 216 -7.42 21.12 -0.71
CA LYS A 216 -8.31 20.84 0.43
C LYS A 216 -9.44 21.84 0.55
N GLY A 217 -10.69 21.36 0.49
CA GLY A 217 -11.89 22.09 0.88
C GLY A 217 -12.34 21.78 2.32
N PRO A 218 -13.38 22.46 2.80
CA PRO A 218 -13.97 22.19 4.12
C PRO A 218 -14.50 20.75 4.21
N GLY A 219 -14.12 20.02 5.26
CA GLY A 219 -14.57 18.66 5.50
C GLY A 219 -13.82 17.58 4.70
N ASP A 220 -12.82 17.95 3.90
CA ASP A 220 -11.99 16.99 3.19
C ASP A 220 -10.96 16.32 4.12
N VAL A 221 -10.73 15.04 3.88
CA VAL A 221 -9.70 14.23 4.54
C VAL A 221 -8.50 14.06 3.61
N ILE A 222 -7.29 14.34 4.11
CA ILE A 222 -6.04 14.17 3.36
C ILE A 222 -5.29 12.92 3.84
N VAL A 223 -5.05 12.01 2.90
CA VAL A 223 -4.16 10.87 3.06
C VAL A 223 -2.86 11.14 2.29
N VAL A 224 -1.72 11.05 2.98
CA VAL A 224 -0.41 11.10 2.34
C VAL A 224 0.19 9.69 2.38
N SER A 225 0.19 9.03 1.23
CA SER A 225 0.71 7.67 1.03
C SER A 225 2.17 7.76 0.59
N ILE A 226 3.09 7.11 1.31
CA ILE A 226 4.54 7.27 1.09
C ILE A 226 5.23 5.91 0.98
N HIS A 227 5.87 5.65 -0.16
CA HIS A 227 6.73 4.49 -0.35
C HIS A 227 8.16 4.86 0.03
N TRP A 228 8.61 4.42 1.22
CA TRP A 228 9.88 4.85 1.81
C TRP A 228 10.55 3.81 2.71
N GLY A 229 11.87 3.94 2.87
CA GLY A 229 12.66 3.06 3.74
C GLY A 229 13.02 1.74 3.06
N GLY A 230 13.76 0.92 3.77
CA GLY A 230 14.19 -0.40 3.28
C GLY A 230 13.17 -1.50 3.53
N ASN A 231 13.35 -2.60 2.79
CA ASN A 231 12.47 -3.78 2.80
C ASN A 231 12.39 -4.45 4.18
N TRP A 232 13.49 -4.46 4.96
CA TRP A 232 13.62 -5.21 6.19
C TRP A 232 14.19 -4.36 7.33
N GLY A 233 13.82 -4.70 8.57
CA GLY A 233 14.27 -4.03 9.79
C GLY A 233 13.21 -3.10 10.38
N TYR A 234 13.16 -3.07 11.73
CA TYR A 234 12.15 -2.31 12.48
C TYR A 234 12.53 -0.85 12.70
N GLU A 235 13.77 -0.48 12.42
CA GLU A 235 14.23 0.88 12.60
C GLU A 235 13.43 1.87 11.74
N ILE A 236 13.05 2.99 12.37
CA ILE A 236 12.41 4.12 11.70
C ILE A 236 13.35 5.31 11.93
N PRO A 237 14.00 5.82 10.88
CA PRO A 237 14.90 6.96 10.99
C PRO A 237 14.20 8.22 11.52
N ASP A 238 14.90 9.01 12.33
CA ASP A 238 14.36 10.25 12.89
C ASP A 238 13.88 11.23 11.81
N ALA A 239 14.53 11.23 10.65
CA ALA A 239 14.11 12.03 9.50
C ALA A 239 12.71 11.64 8.99
N GLN A 240 12.36 10.35 8.98
CA GLN A 240 11.00 9.89 8.59
C GLN A 240 9.97 10.32 9.64
N ILE A 241 10.32 10.20 10.94
CA ILE A 241 9.42 10.62 12.03
C ILE A 241 9.16 12.12 11.94
N HIS A 242 10.22 12.91 11.83
CA HIS A 242 10.11 14.37 11.71
C HIS A 242 9.27 14.77 10.51
N PHE A 243 9.53 14.18 9.35
CA PHE A 243 8.80 14.47 8.12
C PHE A 243 7.30 14.10 8.23
N ALA A 244 6.98 12.95 8.81
CA ALA A 244 5.59 12.55 9.06
C ALA A 244 4.88 13.52 10.01
N HIS A 245 5.55 13.93 11.10
CA HIS A 245 5.02 14.94 12.03
C HIS A 245 4.73 16.26 11.31
N ARG A 246 5.68 16.73 10.46
CA ARG A 246 5.47 17.95 9.68
C ARG A 246 4.27 17.85 8.75
N LEU A 247 4.09 16.73 8.05
CA LEU A 247 2.91 16.52 7.19
C LEU A 247 1.60 16.59 7.98
N ILE A 248 1.54 15.97 9.16
CA ILE A 248 0.37 16.07 10.05
C ILE A 248 0.14 17.52 10.50
N GLU A 249 1.18 18.22 10.92
CA GLU A 249 1.10 19.63 11.36
C GLU A 249 0.61 20.56 10.26
N GLU A 250 0.94 20.25 9.02
CA GLU A 250 0.56 21.00 7.83
C GLU A 250 -0.80 20.56 7.24
N GLY A 251 -1.50 19.61 7.87
CA GLY A 251 -2.89 19.31 7.57
C GLY A 251 -3.21 17.96 6.95
N ALA A 252 -2.25 17.03 6.91
CA ALA A 252 -2.55 15.63 6.61
C ALA A 252 -3.36 15.00 7.76
N ASP A 253 -4.35 14.18 7.43
CA ASP A 253 -5.18 13.48 8.40
C ASP A 253 -4.71 12.03 8.62
N LEU A 254 -3.92 11.49 7.67
CA LEU A 254 -3.27 10.18 7.74
C LEU A 254 -1.95 10.21 6.97
N VAL A 255 -0.88 9.71 7.59
CA VAL A 255 0.35 9.30 6.87
C VAL A 255 0.35 7.78 6.73
N HIS A 256 0.36 7.30 5.49
CA HIS A 256 0.26 5.91 5.11
C HIS A 256 1.58 5.45 4.49
N GLY A 257 2.48 4.86 5.29
CA GLY A 257 3.80 4.39 4.87
C GLY A 257 3.80 2.92 4.44
N HIS A 258 4.56 2.60 3.41
CA HIS A 258 4.75 1.26 2.85
C HIS A 258 6.16 1.09 2.28
N SER A 259 6.51 -0.01 1.61
CA SER A 259 7.82 -0.47 1.15
C SER A 259 8.45 -1.55 2.03
N SER A 260 8.23 -1.55 3.34
CA SER A 260 8.72 -2.64 4.18
C SER A 260 7.87 -3.89 4.00
N HIS A 261 8.51 -5.04 3.73
CA HIS A 261 7.82 -6.33 3.56
C HIS A 261 7.36 -6.95 4.88
N HIS A 262 7.26 -6.17 5.92
CA HIS A 262 6.73 -6.52 7.23
C HIS A 262 6.16 -5.29 7.93
N VAL A 263 5.28 -5.52 8.89
CA VAL A 263 4.70 -4.43 9.69
C VAL A 263 5.77 -3.71 10.51
N LYS A 264 5.73 -2.38 10.53
CA LYS A 264 6.51 -1.53 11.43
C LYS A 264 5.62 -0.87 12.48
N ALA A 265 6.21 -0.06 13.36
CA ALA A 265 5.45 0.72 14.33
C ALA A 265 4.46 1.66 13.65
N LEU A 266 3.44 1.99 14.40
CA LEU A 266 2.49 3.05 14.10
C LEU A 266 2.45 4.04 15.27
N GLU A 267 2.03 5.26 14.97
CA GLU A 267 1.93 6.35 15.93
C GLU A 267 0.58 7.07 15.80
N VAL A 268 0.08 7.61 16.91
CA VAL A 268 -1.02 8.58 16.90
C VAL A 268 -0.46 9.93 17.34
N TYR A 269 -0.12 10.75 16.37
CA TYR A 269 0.47 12.08 16.59
C TYR A 269 -0.58 13.17 16.45
N ARG A 270 -0.78 13.99 17.50
CA ARG A 270 -1.83 15.04 17.53
C ARG A 270 -3.22 14.53 17.14
N GLY A 271 -3.55 13.29 17.55
CA GLY A 271 -4.84 12.67 17.26
C GLY A 271 -4.98 12.16 15.81
N ARG A 272 -3.91 12.06 15.05
CA ARG A 272 -3.88 11.53 13.68
C ARG A 272 -2.93 10.36 13.54
N PRO A 273 -3.31 9.31 12.81
CA PRO A 273 -2.48 8.12 12.67
C PRO A 273 -1.34 8.33 11.68
N ILE A 274 -0.18 7.78 12.03
CA ILE A 274 1.00 7.63 11.18
C ILE A 274 1.34 6.14 11.15
N LEU A 275 1.26 5.52 9.99
CA LEU A 275 1.67 4.15 9.74
C LEU A 275 3.04 4.21 9.06
N TYR A 276 4.12 3.83 9.75
CA TYR A 276 5.48 3.97 9.20
C TYR A 276 5.83 2.90 8.17
N GLY A 277 5.18 1.75 8.24
CA GLY A 277 5.32 0.65 7.28
C GLY A 277 4.23 -0.39 7.49
N CYS A 278 3.35 -0.51 6.51
CA CYS A 278 2.17 -1.38 6.61
C CYS A 278 2.45 -2.86 6.32
N GLY A 279 3.66 -3.20 5.87
CA GLY A 279 3.99 -4.55 5.41
C GLY A 279 3.43 -4.83 4.02
N ASP A 280 3.50 -6.09 3.61
CA ASP A 280 2.80 -6.57 2.42
C ASP A 280 1.36 -6.94 2.77
N LEU A 281 0.40 -6.63 1.89
CA LEU A 281 -0.93 -7.22 2.01
C LEU A 281 -1.02 -8.51 1.19
N LEU A 282 -0.55 -8.46 -0.06
CA LEU A 282 -0.65 -9.59 -0.97
C LEU A 282 0.58 -9.66 -1.87
N THR A 283 1.30 -10.79 -1.80
CA THR A 283 2.51 -11.07 -2.60
C THR A 283 2.57 -12.55 -2.98
N ASP A 284 3.50 -12.89 -3.86
CA ASP A 284 3.81 -14.28 -4.25
C ASP A 284 5.05 -14.85 -3.54
N TYR A 285 5.38 -14.35 -2.34
CA TYR A 285 6.60 -14.71 -1.63
C TYR A 285 6.52 -16.05 -0.88
N GLU A 286 5.43 -16.78 -1.00
CA GLU A 286 5.26 -18.09 -0.35
C GLU A 286 6.35 -19.08 -0.79
N GLY A 287 7.04 -19.66 0.20
CA GLY A 287 8.14 -20.59 -0.03
C GLY A 287 9.51 -19.94 -0.18
N ILE A 288 9.61 -18.61 -0.26
CA ILE A 288 10.88 -17.88 -0.20
C ILE A 288 11.40 -17.88 1.24
N ARG A 289 12.71 -18.06 1.40
CA ARG A 289 13.38 -18.15 2.70
C ARG A 289 14.36 -17.00 2.93
N GLY A 290 14.71 -16.76 4.20
CA GLY A 290 15.76 -15.82 4.60
C GLY A 290 15.31 -14.68 5.49
N HIS A 291 13.97 -14.47 5.62
CA HIS A 291 13.40 -13.36 6.39
C HIS A 291 12.29 -13.81 7.35
N GLU A 292 12.29 -15.08 7.76
CA GLU A 292 11.21 -15.71 8.56
C GLU A 292 10.97 -15.00 9.89
N ALA A 293 12.00 -14.35 10.46
CA ALA A 293 11.89 -13.58 11.70
C ALA A 293 10.93 -12.38 11.59
N PHE A 294 10.71 -11.86 10.39
CA PHE A 294 9.82 -10.74 10.14
C PHE A 294 8.39 -11.16 9.82
N ARG A 295 8.12 -12.47 9.63
CA ARG A 295 6.80 -12.98 9.32
C ARG A 295 6.15 -12.26 8.13
N GLY A 296 6.87 -12.16 7.00
CA GLY A 296 6.35 -11.61 5.75
C GLY A 296 5.15 -12.39 5.16
N ASP A 297 4.77 -13.53 5.77
CA ASP A 297 3.53 -14.25 5.50
C ASP A 297 2.30 -13.60 6.17
N LEU A 298 2.50 -12.70 7.14
CA LEU A 298 1.44 -12.01 7.85
C LEU A 298 1.24 -10.61 7.28
N ALA A 299 -0.01 -10.32 7.00
CA ALA A 299 -0.48 -9.04 6.46
C ALA A 299 -1.41 -8.34 7.45
N ILE A 300 -1.58 -7.04 7.32
CA ILE A 300 -2.52 -6.29 8.14
C ILE A 300 -3.42 -5.43 7.27
N MET A 301 -4.72 -5.52 7.50
CA MET A 301 -5.70 -4.59 6.99
C MET A 301 -5.95 -3.51 8.04
N TYR A 302 -5.74 -2.24 7.69
CA TYR A 302 -5.91 -1.10 8.59
C TYR A 302 -7.23 -0.41 8.29
N PHE A 303 -8.14 -0.38 9.27
CA PHE A 303 -9.40 0.35 9.19
C PHE A 303 -9.33 1.57 10.09
N ILE A 304 -9.41 2.75 9.50
CA ILE A 304 -9.21 4.04 10.16
C ILE A 304 -10.52 4.80 10.10
N ARG A 305 -11.15 5.01 11.26
CA ARG A 305 -12.35 5.84 11.37
C ARG A 305 -11.96 7.25 11.77
N LEU A 306 -12.26 8.19 10.91
CA LEU A 306 -12.01 9.61 11.12
C LEU A 306 -13.32 10.35 11.34
N ASP A 307 -13.29 11.36 12.22
CA ASP A 307 -14.36 12.34 12.34
C ASP A 307 -14.13 13.46 11.31
N PRO A 308 -14.92 13.54 10.22
CA PRO A 308 -14.70 14.55 9.18
C PRO A 308 -14.84 15.99 9.70
N SER A 309 -15.61 16.20 10.77
CA SER A 309 -15.84 17.53 11.34
C SER A 309 -14.65 18.04 12.16
N ARG A 310 -13.88 17.14 12.75
CA ARG A 310 -12.72 17.43 13.62
C ARG A 310 -11.40 16.99 13.02
N GLY A 311 -11.42 16.18 11.97
CA GLY A 311 -10.23 15.61 11.33
C GLY A 311 -9.40 14.71 12.26
N GLY A 312 -10.01 14.19 13.33
CA GLY A 312 -9.35 13.36 14.34
C GLY A 312 -9.64 11.88 14.18
N LEU A 313 -8.72 11.06 14.70
CA LEU A 313 -8.90 9.61 14.79
C LEU A 313 -9.97 9.27 15.81
N ALA A 314 -11.06 8.63 15.36
CA ALA A 314 -12.09 8.07 16.23
C ALA A 314 -11.77 6.63 16.63
N GLU A 315 -11.29 5.82 15.67
CA GLU A 315 -10.95 4.41 15.89
C GLU A 315 -9.89 3.96 14.89
N LEU A 316 -8.98 3.11 15.35
CA LEU A 316 -8.01 2.40 14.50
C LEU A 316 -8.10 0.90 14.83
N CYS A 317 -8.67 0.15 13.89
CA CYS A 317 -8.81 -1.29 13.95
C CYS A 317 -7.87 -1.94 12.94
N LEU A 318 -7.14 -2.96 13.38
CA LEU A 318 -6.25 -3.76 12.56
C LEU A 318 -6.78 -5.18 12.48
N VAL A 319 -6.88 -5.69 11.26
CA VAL A 319 -7.31 -7.06 11.01
C VAL A 319 -6.11 -7.85 10.48
N PRO A 320 -5.46 -8.66 11.33
CA PRO A 320 -4.36 -9.50 10.90
C PRO A 320 -4.84 -10.60 9.95
N MET A 321 -4.13 -10.71 8.83
CA MET A 321 -4.36 -11.68 7.77
C MET A 321 -3.10 -12.53 7.57
N GLN A 322 -3.22 -13.62 6.84
CA GLN A 322 -2.10 -14.43 6.37
C GLN A 322 -2.27 -14.71 4.89
N VAL A 323 -1.21 -14.54 4.12
CA VAL A 323 -1.14 -14.98 2.72
C VAL A 323 -0.86 -16.48 2.71
N ARG A 324 -1.75 -17.24 2.09
CA ARG A 324 -1.53 -18.68 1.86
C ARG A 324 -2.22 -19.15 0.60
N ARG A 325 -1.49 -19.80 -0.27
CA ARG A 325 -1.89 -20.20 -1.62
C ARG A 325 -2.28 -18.98 -2.46
N PHE A 326 -1.50 -17.90 -2.37
CA PHE A 326 -1.76 -16.61 -3.02
C PHE A 326 -3.16 -16.06 -2.69
N ARG A 327 -3.62 -16.31 -1.47
CA ARG A 327 -4.96 -15.93 -1.00
C ARG A 327 -4.89 -15.42 0.43
N LEU A 328 -5.61 -14.33 0.69
CA LEU A 328 -5.77 -13.78 2.03
C LEU A 328 -6.76 -14.61 2.86
N ARG A 329 -6.38 -14.90 4.09
CA ARG A 329 -7.24 -15.50 5.11
C ARG A 329 -6.99 -14.83 6.46
N ARG A 330 -7.93 -14.90 7.37
CA ARG A 330 -7.75 -14.41 8.73
C ARG A 330 -6.57 -15.14 9.38
N ALA A 331 -5.71 -14.37 10.06
CA ALA A 331 -4.61 -14.92 10.81
C ALA A 331 -5.09 -15.79 11.97
N SER A 332 -4.32 -16.83 12.32
CA SER A 332 -4.65 -17.65 13.50
C SER A 332 -4.51 -16.83 14.80
N PRO A 333 -5.17 -17.23 15.92
CA PRO A 333 -4.99 -16.53 17.20
C PRO A 333 -3.53 -16.41 17.63
N THR A 334 -2.70 -17.41 17.33
CA THR A 334 -1.25 -17.38 17.61
C THR A 334 -0.55 -16.32 16.77
N ASP A 335 -0.89 -16.21 15.48
CA ASP A 335 -0.33 -15.22 14.58
C ASP A 335 -0.80 -13.80 14.95
N VAL A 336 -2.07 -13.63 15.33
CA VAL A 336 -2.60 -12.36 15.86
C VAL A 336 -1.83 -11.92 17.10
N HIS A 337 -1.55 -12.83 18.02
CA HIS A 337 -0.76 -12.55 19.21
C HIS A 337 0.67 -12.14 18.85
N TRP A 338 1.29 -12.79 17.86
CA TRP A 338 2.60 -12.39 17.36
C TRP A 338 2.61 -10.96 16.81
N VAL A 339 1.59 -10.61 15.99
CA VAL A 339 1.40 -9.25 15.46
C VAL A 339 1.25 -8.25 16.60
N GLN A 340 0.37 -8.55 17.58
CA GLN A 340 0.16 -7.70 18.75
C GLN A 340 1.47 -7.44 19.53
N CYS A 341 2.22 -8.50 19.83
CA CYS A 341 3.48 -8.38 20.55
C CYS A 341 4.50 -7.54 19.75
N THR A 342 4.55 -7.72 18.43
CA THR A 342 5.44 -6.95 17.55
C THR A 342 5.05 -5.47 17.54
N LEU A 343 3.78 -5.16 17.31
CA LEU A 343 3.30 -3.78 17.32
C LEU A 343 3.53 -3.09 18.67
N ASN A 344 3.30 -3.78 19.79
CA ASN A 344 3.50 -3.23 21.12
C ASN A 344 4.98 -3.01 21.43
N ARG A 345 5.87 -3.93 21.02
CA ARG A 345 7.30 -3.75 21.15
C ARG A 345 7.78 -2.51 20.39
N GLU A 346 7.44 -2.44 19.10
CA GLU A 346 7.89 -1.34 18.23
C GLU A 346 7.16 -0.02 18.53
N GLY A 347 5.90 -0.09 18.99
CA GLY A 347 5.07 1.05 19.36
C GLY A 347 5.47 1.73 20.67
N THR A 348 6.29 1.06 21.52
CA THR A 348 6.74 1.60 22.83
C THR A 348 7.35 2.99 22.67
N ARG A 349 8.12 3.24 21.63
CA ARG A 349 8.75 4.53 21.32
C ARG A 349 7.72 5.65 21.11
N PHE A 350 6.53 5.32 20.63
CA PHE A 350 5.46 6.26 20.28
C PHE A 350 4.31 6.27 21.31
N GLY A 351 4.41 5.45 22.35
CA GLY A 351 3.36 5.32 23.35
C GLY A 351 2.07 4.71 22.81
N THR A 352 2.13 3.97 21.71
CA THR A 352 0.98 3.27 21.14
C THR A 352 0.90 1.85 21.66
N GLU A 353 -0.33 1.38 21.88
CA GLU A 353 -0.62 0.02 22.35
C GLU A 353 -1.75 -0.59 21.52
N ALA A 354 -1.52 -1.80 21.02
CA ALA A 354 -2.52 -2.62 20.35
C ALA A 354 -3.13 -3.61 21.35
N SER A 355 -4.44 -3.59 21.47
CA SER A 355 -5.23 -4.49 22.34
C SER A 355 -6.00 -5.49 21.50
N LEU A 356 -6.02 -6.75 21.95
CA LEU A 356 -6.76 -7.83 21.28
C LEU A 356 -8.27 -7.68 21.53
N ASP A 357 -9.04 -7.73 20.45
CA ASP A 357 -10.49 -7.72 20.46
C ASP A 357 -11.08 -9.16 20.39
N PRO A 358 -12.36 -9.36 20.80
CA PRO A 358 -12.97 -10.69 20.85
C PRO A 358 -13.06 -11.41 19.49
N ASP A 359 -13.04 -10.69 18.37
CA ASP A 359 -13.09 -11.23 17.00
C ASP A 359 -11.72 -11.50 16.38
N ASN A 360 -10.65 -11.46 17.18
CA ASN A 360 -9.25 -11.54 16.77
C ASN A 360 -8.82 -10.38 15.83
N SER A 361 -9.43 -9.22 15.94
CA SER A 361 -8.85 -7.95 15.48
C SER A 361 -8.03 -7.30 16.59
N LEU A 362 -7.34 -6.21 16.26
CA LEU A 362 -6.59 -5.42 17.23
C LEU A 362 -7.07 -3.96 17.19
N SER A 363 -7.42 -3.42 18.34
CA SER A 363 -7.69 -1.99 18.49
C SER A 363 -6.44 -1.24 18.94
N VAL A 364 -6.13 -0.13 18.30
CA VAL A 364 -5.01 0.73 18.72
C VAL A 364 -5.57 1.94 19.46
N ARG A 365 -5.06 2.13 20.67
CA ARG A 365 -5.42 3.28 21.50
C ARG A 365 -4.35 4.36 21.39
N PRO A 366 -4.76 5.63 21.24
CA PRO A 366 -3.81 6.73 21.34
C PRO A 366 -3.20 6.76 22.76
N PRO A 367 -1.98 7.30 22.92
CA PRO A 367 -1.39 7.51 24.24
C PRO A 367 -2.37 8.31 25.10
N ARG A 368 -2.52 7.90 26.37
CA ARG A 368 -3.34 8.68 27.33
C ARG A 368 -2.78 10.07 27.41
N SER A 369 -3.59 11.07 27.12
CA SER A 369 -3.21 12.49 27.36
C SER A 369 -2.81 12.64 28.82
N GLN A 370 -1.52 13.01 29.04
CA GLN A 370 -1.02 13.39 30.35
C GLN A 370 -1.58 14.72 30.77
#